data_f63813b9d80967ede744dfed26994a78
#
_entry.id   f63813b9d80967ede744dfed26994a78
#
_cell.length_a   1.000
_cell.length_b   1.000
_cell.length_c   1.000
_cell.angle_alpha   90.00
_cell.angle_beta   90.00
_cell.angle_gamma   90.00
#
_symmetry.space_group_name_H-M   'P 1'
#
loop_
_entity.id
_entity.type
_entity.pdbx_description
1 polymer ?
#
loop_
_entity_poly.entity_id
_entity_poly.type
_entity_poly.pdbx_seq_one_letter_code
_entity_poly.pdbx_strand_id
1 'polypeptide(L)'
;MNCRIKDMYDLTHTIAAPLLEKFDYPWEVLPHIGDFIKEIGPKLDKAVYEDRGGFVYIAKSVKFLNEATNTIIGPCIIGPDTEVRPGAFIRGNAIIGASCVVGNSPEIKNDIIFDNVEVPHYNYVGDSVLGFHAHMGAGSITSN
;
A
#
# COMPACT_ATOMS: atom_id res chain seq x y z
N MET A 1 -14.23 13.16 18.89
CA MET A 1 -13.28 12.18 18.32
C MET A 1 -12.14 12.93 17.63
N ASN A 2 -10.93 12.58 17.92
CA ASN A 2 -9.77 13.19 17.28
C ASN A 2 -9.26 12.26 16.16
N CYS A 3 -9.40 12.69 14.91
CA CYS A 3 -9.02 11.92 13.73
C CYS A 3 -7.71 12.42 13.11
N ARG A 4 -6.88 13.11 13.87
CA ARG A 4 -5.60 13.60 13.36
C ARG A 4 -4.62 12.47 13.15
N ILE A 5 -3.81 12.59 12.10
CA ILE A 5 -2.80 11.58 11.76
C ILE A 5 -1.92 11.26 12.96
N LYS A 6 -1.42 12.30 13.65
CA LYS A 6 -0.52 12.12 14.80
C LYS A 6 -1.15 11.37 15.98
N ASP A 7 -2.47 11.34 16.06
CA ASP A 7 -3.18 10.69 17.18
C ASP A 7 -3.67 9.29 16.81
N MET A 8 -3.75 8.98 15.51
CA MET A 8 -4.30 7.71 15.01
C MET A 8 -3.25 6.73 14.52
N TYR A 9 -2.11 7.21 14.05
CA TYR A 9 -1.13 6.38 13.34
C TYR A 9 0.25 6.45 13.97
N ASP A 10 0.91 5.31 14.01
CA ASP A 10 2.34 5.23 14.32
C ASP A 10 3.14 5.31 13.01
N LEU A 11 3.67 6.49 12.72
CA LEU A 11 4.35 6.75 11.45
C LEU A 11 5.71 6.05 11.33
N THR A 12 6.19 5.38 12.38
CA THR A 12 7.42 4.58 12.29
C THR A 12 7.23 3.30 11.47
N HIS A 13 5.98 2.94 11.14
CA HIS A 13 5.64 1.71 10.42
C HIS A 13 5.17 1.95 8.99
N THR A 14 5.67 2.99 8.34
CA THR A 14 5.38 3.25 6.94
C THR A 14 6.48 4.08 6.27
N ILE A 15 6.79 3.76 5.02
CA ILE A 15 7.68 4.62 4.22
C ILE A 15 6.99 5.92 3.79
N ALA A 16 5.67 6.02 3.96
CA ALA A 16 4.90 7.21 3.65
C ALA A 16 4.93 8.27 4.77
N ALA A 17 5.67 8.04 5.84
CA ALA A 17 5.77 9.00 6.94
C ALA A 17 6.06 10.43 6.48
N PRO A 18 7.02 10.69 5.57
CA PRO A 18 7.29 12.06 5.12
C PRO A 18 6.10 12.74 4.45
N LEU A 19 5.24 11.98 3.79
CA LEU A 19 4.01 12.52 3.21
C LEU A 19 2.98 12.82 4.30
N LEU A 20 2.73 11.85 5.17
CA LEU A 20 1.73 11.95 6.23
C LEU A 20 2.03 13.09 7.20
N GLU A 21 3.30 13.35 7.49
CA GLU A 21 3.74 14.41 8.39
C GLU A 21 3.38 15.82 7.90
N LYS A 22 3.09 15.98 6.62
CA LYS A 22 2.72 17.27 6.03
C LYS A 22 1.28 17.68 6.26
N PHE A 23 0.45 16.77 6.76
CA PHE A 23 -1.00 16.95 6.86
C PHE A 23 -1.50 16.69 8.28
N ASP A 24 -2.68 17.22 8.59
CA ASP A 24 -3.34 16.99 9.88
C ASP A 24 -4.24 15.76 9.85
N TYR A 25 -4.95 15.55 8.74
CA TYR A 25 -5.97 14.49 8.63
C TYR A 25 -5.64 13.49 7.53
N PRO A 26 -5.95 12.19 7.75
CA PRO A 26 -5.56 11.16 6.79
C PRO A 26 -6.13 11.35 5.38
N TRP A 27 -7.35 11.86 5.26
CA TRP A 27 -7.95 12.05 3.93
C TRP A 27 -7.26 13.14 3.10
N GLU A 28 -6.51 14.02 3.73
CA GLU A 28 -5.79 15.08 3.03
C GLU A 28 -4.64 14.56 2.16
N VAL A 29 -4.10 13.38 2.48
CA VAL A 29 -2.98 12.81 1.72
C VAL A 29 -3.42 12.17 0.41
N LEU A 30 -4.69 11.80 0.27
CA LEU A 30 -5.17 10.98 -0.84
C LEU A 30 -4.85 11.55 -2.23
N PRO A 31 -5.00 12.85 -2.50
CA PRO A 31 -4.65 13.40 -3.80
C PRO A 31 -3.15 13.41 -4.11
N HIS A 32 -2.30 13.16 -3.10
CA HIS A 32 -0.85 13.32 -3.18
C HIS A 32 -0.07 12.01 -3.24
N ILE A 33 -0.74 10.87 -3.09
CA ILE A 33 -0.06 9.56 -3.00
C ILE A 33 0.73 9.26 -4.27
N GLY A 34 0.12 9.43 -5.43
CA GLY A 34 0.75 9.12 -6.71
C GLY A 34 2.03 9.94 -6.95
N ASP A 35 1.98 11.24 -6.71
CA ASP A 35 3.14 12.11 -6.89
C ASP A 35 4.24 11.80 -5.90
N PHE A 36 3.88 11.45 -4.67
CA PHE A 36 4.84 11.01 -3.66
C PHE A 36 5.59 9.74 -4.09
N ILE A 37 4.88 8.75 -4.64
CA ILE A 37 5.49 7.52 -5.16
C ILE A 37 6.48 7.84 -6.28
N LYS A 38 6.09 8.72 -7.20
CA LYS A 38 6.96 9.11 -8.32
C LYS A 38 8.22 9.83 -7.84
N GLU A 39 8.12 10.57 -6.75
CA GLU A 39 9.26 11.28 -6.15
C GLU A 39 10.22 10.32 -5.45
N ILE A 40 9.70 9.45 -4.55
CA ILE A 40 10.56 8.60 -3.74
C ILE A 40 10.98 7.31 -4.44
N GLY A 41 10.17 6.81 -5.38
CA GLY A 41 10.43 5.54 -6.04
C GLY A 41 11.83 5.40 -6.62
N PRO A 42 12.30 6.37 -7.44
CA PRO A 42 13.66 6.32 -7.99
C PRO A 42 14.77 6.37 -6.94
N LYS A 43 14.46 6.82 -5.72
CA LYS A 43 15.41 6.95 -4.62
C LYS A 43 15.41 5.76 -3.66
N LEU A 44 14.52 4.79 -3.86
CA LEU A 44 14.48 3.58 -3.04
C LEU A 44 15.78 2.78 -3.19
N ASP A 45 16.16 2.09 -2.13
CA ASP A 45 17.35 1.24 -2.12
C ASP A 45 17.23 0.14 -3.18
N LYS A 46 18.09 0.21 -4.19
CA LYS A 46 18.08 -0.76 -5.31
C LYS A 46 18.55 -2.15 -4.90
N ALA A 47 19.18 -2.29 -3.74
CA ALA A 47 19.47 -3.60 -3.17
C ALA A 47 18.21 -4.28 -2.64
N VAL A 48 17.18 -3.51 -2.28
CA VAL A 48 15.92 -4.00 -1.70
C VAL A 48 14.79 -4.01 -2.71
N TYR A 49 14.68 -2.96 -3.53
CA TYR A 49 13.57 -2.78 -4.47
C TYR A 49 13.99 -2.94 -5.92
N GLU A 50 13.11 -3.54 -6.70
CA GLU A 50 13.20 -3.63 -8.15
C GLU A 50 12.27 -2.59 -8.78
N ASP A 51 12.83 -1.81 -9.72
CA ASP A 51 12.05 -0.91 -10.58
C ASP A 51 11.55 -1.71 -11.78
N ARG A 52 10.26 -1.91 -11.88
CA ARG A 52 9.64 -2.69 -12.96
C ARG A 52 9.14 -1.82 -14.12
N GLY A 53 9.44 -0.53 -14.11
CA GLY A 53 8.91 0.41 -15.09
C GLY A 53 7.50 0.89 -14.71
N GLY A 54 7.02 1.95 -15.39
CA GLY A 54 5.69 2.50 -15.12
C GLY A 54 5.46 2.98 -13.70
N PHE A 55 6.53 3.35 -12.99
CA PHE A 55 6.48 3.72 -11.57
C PHE A 55 6.01 2.56 -10.67
N VAL A 56 6.35 1.33 -11.01
CA VAL A 56 6.09 0.14 -10.19
C VAL A 56 7.39 -0.27 -9.51
N TYR A 57 7.40 -0.19 -8.18
CA TYR A 57 8.56 -0.52 -7.35
C TYR A 57 8.19 -1.63 -6.39
N ILE A 58 8.78 -2.79 -6.56
CA ILE A 58 8.44 -3.99 -5.79
C ILE A 58 9.69 -4.51 -5.11
N ALA A 59 9.62 -4.70 -3.79
CA ALA A 59 10.73 -5.27 -3.04
C ALA A 59 11.04 -6.68 -3.56
N LYS A 60 12.34 -6.99 -3.66
CA LYS A 60 12.81 -8.29 -4.19
C LYS A 60 12.36 -9.47 -3.35
N SER A 61 12.06 -9.25 -2.06
CA SER A 61 11.58 -10.28 -1.14
C SER A 61 10.06 -10.47 -1.13
N VAL A 62 9.32 -9.76 -1.97
CA VAL A 62 7.87 -9.95 -2.11
C VAL A 62 7.60 -11.35 -2.63
N LYS A 63 6.65 -12.04 -2.00
CA LYS A 63 6.27 -13.41 -2.35
C LYS A 63 5.00 -13.40 -3.19
N PHE A 64 5.14 -13.67 -4.48
CA PHE A 64 3.99 -13.87 -5.36
C PHE A 64 3.63 -15.35 -5.40
N LEU A 65 2.42 -15.71 -4.98
CA LEU A 65 1.96 -17.10 -5.06
C LEU A 65 1.61 -17.48 -6.50
N ASN A 66 1.08 -16.54 -7.27
CA ASN A 66 0.84 -16.73 -8.71
C ASN A 66 0.76 -15.36 -9.39
N GLU A 67 1.92 -14.80 -9.71
CA GLU A 67 2.02 -13.45 -10.27
C GLU A 67 1.27 -13.32 -11.61
N ALA A 68 1.17 -14.38 -12.39
CA ALA A 68 0.48 -14.36 -13.68
C ALA A 68 -1.00 -13.98 -13.55
N THR A 69 -1.60 -14.16 -12.37
CA THR A 69 -2.99 -13.79 -12.10
C THR A 69 -3.16 -12.37 -11.53
N ASN A 70 -2.06 -11.69 -11.24
CA ASN A 70 -2.10 -10.35 -10.66
C ASN A 70 -2.09 -9.28 -11.74
N THR A 71 -2.80 -8.19 -11.48
CA THR A 71 -2.73 -6.96 -12.27
C THR A 71 -2.18 -5.86 -11.38
N ILE A 72 -1.03 -5.32 -11.75
CA ILE A 72 -0.34 -4.29 -10.96
C ILE A 72 -0.08 -3.10 -11.86
N ILE A 73 -0.69 -1.98 -11.51
CA ILE A 73 -0.59 -0.72 -12.26
C ILE A 73 0.08 0.31 -11.37
N GLY A 74 1.08 1.02 -11.93
CA GLY A 74 1.74 2.11 -11.20
C GLY A 74 0.93 3.41 -11.22
N PRO A 75 1.30 4.38 -10.39
CA PRO A 75 2.42 4.30 -9.44
C PRO A 75 2.09 3.38 -8.25
N CYS A 76 3.02 2.51 -7.87
CA CYS A 76 2.85 1.73 -6.64
C CYS A 76 4.20 1.32 -6.05
N ILE A 77 4.18 1.06 -4.74
CA ILE A 77 5.30 0.50 -3.99
C ILE A 77 4.78 -0.69 -3.21
N ILE A 78 5.45 -1.83 -3.30
CA ILE A 78 5.15 -3.00 -2.48
C ILE A 78 6.39 -3.33 -1.66
N GLY A 79 6.25 -3.26 -0.33
CA GLY A 79 7.34 -3.40 0.62
C GLY A 79 7.85 -4.82 0.82
N PRO A 80 9.00 -4.95 1.49
CA PRO A 80 9.65 -6.24 1.70
C PRO A 80 8.77 -7.26 2.42
N ASP A 81 8.95 -8.53 2.08
CA ASP A 81 8.31 -9.69 2.73
C ASP A 81 6.78 -9.71 2.65
N THR A 82 6.19 -8.84 1.85
CA THR A 82 4.75 -8.85 1.60
C THR A 82 4.40 -10.04 0.71
N GLU A 83 3.30 -10.70 1.04
CA GLU A 83 2.75 -11.80 0.26
C GLU A 83 1.63 -11.27 -0.64
N VAL A 84 1.71 -11.57 -1.93
CA VAL A 84 0.68 -11.24 -2.91
C VAL A 84 0.07 -12.53 -3.44
N ARG A 85 -1.21 -12.72 -3.18
CA ARG A 85 -1.94 -13.93 -3.53
C ARG A 85 -2.62 -13.82 -4.90
N PRO A 86 -3.12 -14.95 -5.45
CA PRO A 86 -3.76 -14.96 -6.77
C PRO A 86 -4.91 -13.96 -6.91
N GLY A 87 -5.04 -13.35 -8.08
CA GLY A 87 -6.15 -12.49 -8.43
C GLY A 87 -6.11 -11.07 -7.86
N ALA A 88 -5.04 -10.69 -7.18
CA ALA A 88 -4.92 -9.33 -6.64
C ALA A 88 -4.88 -8.29 -7.76
N PHE A 89 -5.67 -7.23 -7.60
CA PHE A 89 -5.72 -6.09 -8.52
C PHE A 89 -5.26 -4.81 -7.80
N ILE A 90 -4.03 -4.39 -8.08
CA ILE A 90 -3.45 -3.16 -7.53
C ILE A 90 -3.54 -2.09 -8.62
N ARG A 91 -4.46 -1.14 -8.44
CA ARG A 91 -4.82 -0.16 -9.48
C ARG A 91 -3.93 1.06 -9.53
N GLY A 92 -2.98 1.18 -8.66
CA GLY A 92 -2.09 2.33 -8.65
C GLY A 92 -2.40 3.37 -7.58
N ASN A 93 -1.51 4.34 -7.49
CA ASN A 93 -1.44 5.27 -6.37
C ASN A 93 -1.48 4.53 -5.03
N ALA A 94 -0.77 3.41 -4.95
CA ALA A 94 -0.82 2.54 -3.79
C ALA A 94 0.56 2.35 -3.18
N ILE A 95 0.65 2.56 -1.87
CA ILE A 95 1.83 2.23 -1.07
C ILE A 95 1.44 1.08 -0.15
N ILE A 96 2.07 -0.08 -0.34
CA ILE A 96 1.86 -1.26 0.48
C ILE A 96 3.15 -1.49 1.26
N GLY A 97 3.03 -1.56 2.57
CA GLY A 97 4.16 -1.68 3.49
C GLY A 97 4.85 -3.04 3.45
N ALA A 98 5.71 -3.25 4.45
CA ALA A 98 6.43 -4.50 4.64
C ALA A 98 5.56 -5.53 5.37
N SER A 99 5.82 -6.82 5.11
CA SER A 99 5.16 -7.93 5.81
C SER A 99 3.63 -7.88 5.79
N CYS A 100 3.07 -7.35 4.72
CA CYS A 100 1.63 -7.31 4.49
C CYS A 100 1.14 -8.59 3.82
N VAL A 101 -0.17 -8.78 3.83
CA VAL A 101 -0.84 -9.78 3.00
C VAL A 101 -1.81 -9.05 2.09
N VAL A 102 -1.55 -9.12 0.79
CA VAL A 102 -2.51 -8.77 -0.26
C VAL A 102 -3.06 -10.09 -0.76
N GLY A 103 -4.25 -10.43 -0.30
CA GLY A 103 -4.75 -11.79 -0.40
C GLY A 103 -5.40 -12.14 -1.72
N ASN A 104 -6.36 -13.05 -1.63
CA ASN A 104 -7.08 -13.56 -2.79
C ASN A 104 -8.06 -12.50 -3.31
N SER A 105 -7.80 -12.00 -4.52
CA SER A 105 -8.71 -11.14 -5.28
C SER A 105 -9.13 -9.83 -4.60
N PRO A 106 -8.28 -9.12 -3.86
CA PRO A 106 -8.62 -7.77 -3.42
C PRO A 106 -8.38 -6.78 -4.54
N GLU A 107 -9.08 -5.66 -4.47
CA GLU A 107 -8.78 -4.49 -5.27
C GLU A 107 -8.25 -3.39 -4.36
N ILE A 108 -7.10 -2.81 -4.72
CA ILE A 108 -6.43 -1.74 -3.95
C ILE A 108 -6.22 -0.55 -4.88
N LYS A 109 -6.68 0.63 -4.44
CA LYS A 109 -6.65 1.84 -5.27
C LYS A 109 -6.51 3.08 -4.40
N ASN A 110 -5.48 3.87 -4.68
CA ASN A 110 -5.22 5.15 -4.02
C ASN A 110 -5.18 5.02 -2.49
N ASP A 111 -4.25 4.19 -2.00
CA ASP A 111 -4.16 3.83 -0.60
C ASP A 111 -2.75 4.00 -0.04
N ILE A 112 -2.67 4.28 1.25
CA ILE A 112 -1.47 4.04 2.05
C ILE A 112 -1.78 2.90 3.01
N ILE A 113 -1.07 1.80 2.85
CA ILE A 113 -1.19 0.60 3.68
C ILE A 113 0.11 0.46 4.46
N PHE A 114 0.03 0.54 5.77
CA PHE A 114 1.17 0.44 6.68
C PHE A 114 1.73 -0.98 6.71
N ASP A 115 2.82 -1.16 7.44
CA ASP A 115 3.41 -2.48 7.63
C ASP A 115 2.47 -3.43 8.37
N ASN A 116 2.62 -4.72 8.14
CA ASN A 116 1.88 -5.80 8.80
C ASN A 116 0.36 -5.74 8.66
N VAL A 117 -0.14 -5.10 7.63
CA VAL A 117 -1.57 -5.03 7.33
C VAL A 117 -1.99 -6.24 6.51
N GLU A 118 -3.17 -6.76 6.78
CA GLU A 118 -3.75 -7.86 6.03
C GLU A 118 -5.04 -7.45 5.33
N VAL A 119 -5.05 -7.64 4.01
CA VAL A 119 -6.22 -7.46 3.13
C VAL A 119 -6.42 -8.80 2.42
N PRO A 120 -6.90 -9.85 3.14
CA PRO A 120 -6.63 -11.21 2.72
C PRO A 120 -7.64 -11.85 1.77
N HIS A 121 -8.91 -11.41 1.74
CA HIS A 121 -9.96 -12.15 1.04
C HIS A 121 -11.03 -11.25 0.45
N TYR A 122 -11.08 -11.13 -0.88
CA TYR A 122 -12.17 -10.47 -1.60
C TYR A 122 -12.53 -9.11 -1.01
N ASN A 123 -11.52 -8.29 -0.82
CA ASN A 123 -11.70 -6.96 -0.24
C ASN A 123 -11.66 -5.88 -1.33
N TYR A 124 -12.33 -4.77 -1.08
CA TYR A 124 -12.05 -3.53 -1.79
C TYR A 124 -11.50 -2.51 -0.80
N VAL A 125 -10.32 -1.98 -1.09
CA VAL A 125 -9.70 -0.91 -0.30
C VAL A 125 -9.39 0.23 -1.26
N GLY A 126 -10.16 1.30 -1.15
CA GLY A 126 -9.98 2.48 -1.99
C GLY A 126 -9.96 3.76 -1.17
N ASP A 127 -9.13 4.72 -1.59
CA ASP A 127 -9.07 6.05 -0.99
C ASP A 127 -8.96 5.99 0.54
N SER A 128 -8.01 5.17 1.02
CA SER A 128 -7.92 4.81 2.43
C SER A 128 -6.49 4.83 2.95
N VAL A 129 -6.38 5.00 4.27
CA VAL A 129 -5.11 4.86 5.00
C VAL A 129 -5.32 3.80 6.07
N LEU A 130 -4.70 2.64 5.89
CA LEU A 130 -4.77 1.53 6.85
C LEU A 130 -3.53 1.53 7.73
N GLY A 131 -3.72 1.69 9.03
CA GLY A 131 -2.64 1.78 10.00
C GLY A 131 -1.97 0.43 10.29
N PHE A 132 -0.86 0.49 11.02
CA PHE A 132 -0.06 -0.68 11.40
C PHE A 132 -0.91 -1.78 12.01
N HIS A 133 -0.73 -3.01 11.55
CA HIS A 133 -1.48 -4.20 11.98
C HIS A 133 -2.99 -4.19 11.69
N ALA A 134 -3.49 -3.27 10.88
CA ALA A 134 -4.89 -3.30 10.49
C ALA A 134 -5.22 -4.60 9.74
N HIS A 135 -6.42 -5.10 9.94
CA HIS A 135 -6.89 -6.32 9.30
C HIS A 135 -8.28 -6.10 8.73
N MET A 136 -8.45 -6.41 7.46
CA MET A 136 -9.77 -6.39 6.81
C MET A 136 -10.36 -7.80 6.85
N GLY A 137 -11.51 -7.95 7.48
CA GLY A 137 -12.20 -9.24 7.44
C GLY A 137 -12.60 -9.65 6.02
N ALA A 138 -12.81 -10.94 5.79
CA ALA A 138 -13.19 -11.46 4.48
C ALA A 138 -14.43 -10.75 3.93
N GLY A 139 -14.36 -10.27 2.69
CA GLY A 139 -15.45 -9.57 2.04
C GLY A 139 -15.71 -8.14 2.50
N SER A 140 -14.89 -7.61 3.42
CA SER A 140 -15.01 -6.21 3.86
C SER A 140 -14.64 -5.27 2.73
N ILE A 141 -15.37 -4.19 2.59
CA ILE A 141 -15.13 -3.17 1.58
C ILE A 141 -15.17 -1.78 2.20
N THR A 142 -14.33 -0.89 1.69
CA THR A 142 -14.41 0.53 2.03
C THR A 142 -15.48 1.20 1.17
N SER A 143 -15.99 2.34 1.64
CA SER A 143 -16.94 3.10 0.84
C SER A 143 -16.27 3.66 -0.42
N ASN A 144 -17.01 3.65 -1.47
CA ASN A 144 -16.56 4.24 -2.73
C ASN A 144 -17.46 5.39 -3.13
#